data_0d5820ba38e8fde285ed7b7ebd2ff313
#
_entry.id   0d5820ba38e8fde285ed7b7ebd2ff313
#
_cell.length_a   1.000
_cell.length_b   1.000
_cell.length_c   1.000
_cell.angle_alpha   90.00
_cell.angle_beta   90.00
_cell.angle_gamma   90.00
#
_symmetry.space_group_name_H-M   'P 1'
#
loop_
_entity.id
_entity.type
_entity.pdbx_description
1 polymer ?
#
loop_
_entity_poly.entity_id
_entity_poly.type
_entity_poly.pdbx_seq_one_letter_code
_entity_poly.pdbx_strand_id
1 'polypeptide(L)'
;DNDDLNHGGEDIYHLSRRQFRLNGRQHELVLLRVLTAELRRQEVQTWKKVIRVISHELNNSLAPIASLAHSGAELLRRGQYGRLPTALATIEDRARHLEGFLRDYARFAKLPNPRREPVVWSHFIGQLRSQVDFTTGDAGNDGIARLDVAQLEQCLLNLLKNAHESGSAPEDVQLSLRRMPQAWRIDVLDRGQGMNEAVLANALLPFYSTKRHGTGLGLALAREIAEAHGGRIALLNREGGGLCVSLVLPD
;
A
#
# COMPACT_ATOMS: atom_id res chain seq x y z
N ASP A 1 6.90 -3.73 -49.75
CA ASP A 1 8.00 -3.43 -48.81
C ASP A 1 7.43 -3.42 -47.41
N ASN A 2 7.61 -4.57 -46.79
CA ASN A 2 7.25 -4.82 -45.41
C ASN A 2 8.45 -4.45 -44.54
N ASP A 3 8.40 -3.35 -43.82
CA ASP A 3 9.31 -3.10 -42.72
C ASP A 3 8.63 -3.62 -41.44
N ASP A 4 9.02 -4.83 -41.08
CA ASP A 4 8.74 -5.46 -39.78
C ASP A 4 9.46 -4.70 -38.69
N LEU A 5 8.75 -3.79 -38.05
CA LEU A 5 9.13 -3.27 -36.74
C LEU A 5 8.73 -4.30 -35.67
N ASN A 6 9.61 -5.26 -35.48
CA ASN A 6 9.57 -6.20 -34.35
C ASN A 6 9.88 -5.45 -33.07
N HIS A 7 8.85 -4.86 -32.48
CA HIS A 7 8.87 -4.38 -31.09
C HIS A 7 8.44 -5.56 -30.22
N GLY A 8 9.41 -6.22 -29.61
CA GLY A 8 9.23 -7.34 -28.69
C GLY A 8 8.42 -6.94 -27.44
N GLY A 9 7.12 -6.81 -27.60
CA GLY A 9 6.16 -6.64 -26.52
C GLY A 9 5.26 -7.87 -26.50
N GLU A 10 5.17 -8.56 -25.37
CA GLU A 10 4.20 -9.63 -25.17
C GLU A 10 2.78 -9.06 -25.32
N ASP A 11 2.01 -9.62 -26.24
CA ASP A 11 0.60 -9.28 -26.39
C ASP A 11 -0.23 -10.09 -25.40
N ILE A 12 -1.09 -9.40 -24.64
CA ILE A 12 -1.97 -10.00 -23.66
C ILE A 12 -3.36 -10.20 -24.28
N TYR A 13 -3.82 -11.45 -24.24
CA TYR A 13 -5.10 -11.86 -24.79
C TYR A 13 -6.05 -12.31 -23.69
N HIS A 14 -7.30 -11.87 -23.77
CA HIS A 14 -8.39 -12.43 -22.97
C HIS A 14 -9.12 -13.48 -23.79
N LEU A 15 -9.13 -14.72 -23.28
CA LEU A 15 -9.84 -15.85 -23.89
C LEU A 15 -11.16 -16.09 -23.15
N SER A 16 -12.27 -15.97 -23.88
CA SER A 16 -13.61 -16.34 -23.36
C SER A 16 -14.13 -17.53 -24.15
N ARG A 17 -14.65 -18.53 -23.45
CA ARG A 17 -15.27 -19.70 -24.05
C ARG A 17 -16.74 -19.80 -23.65
N ARG A 18 -17.63 -20.01 -24.60
CA ARG A 18 -19.05 -20.27 -24.35
C ARG A 18 -19.50 -21.47 -25.16
N GLN A 19 -20.14 -22.42 -24.51
CA GLN A 19 -20.77 -23.55 -25.15
C GLN A 19 -22.24 -23.21 -25.44
N PHE A 20 -22.71 -23.53 -26.64
CA PHE A 20 -24.10 -23.38 -27.03
C PHE A 20 -24.53 -24.53 -27.96
N ARG A 21 -25.84 -24.77 -28.06
CA ARG A 21 -26.41 -25.75 -28.97
C ARG A 21 -27.07 -25.04 -30.15
N LEU A 22 -26.68 -25.45 -31.36
CA LEU A 22 -27.29 -25.01 -32.60
C LEU A 22 -27.72 -26.25 -33.42
N ASN A 23 -28.97 -26.35 -33.82
CA ASN A 23 -29.51 -27.49 -34.59
C ASN A 23 -29.22 -28.87 -33.94
N GLY A 24 -29.31 -28.94 -32.59
CA GLY A 24 -29.07 -30.17 -31.83
C GLY A 24 -27.60 -30.54 -31.63
N ARG A 25 -26.67 -29.85 -32.24
CA ARG A 25 -25.22 -30.06 -32.08
C ARG A 25 -24.64 -29.07 -31.08
N GLN A 26 -23.67 -29.55 -30.30
CA GLN A 26 -22.88 -28.69 -29.41
C GLN A 26 -21.83 -27.91 -30.21
N HIS A 27 -21.76 -26.64 -29.98
CA HIS A 27 -20.75 -25.72 -30.52
C HIS A 27 -20.05 -24.98 -29.38
N GLU A 28 -18.80 -24.65 -29.59
CA GLU A 28 -18.02 -23.82 -28.70
C GLU A 28 -17.65 -22.52 -29.46
N LEU A 29 -18.00 -21.40 -28.85
CA LEU A 29 -17.55 -20.08 -29.28
C LEU A 29 -16.31 -19.72 -28.46
N VAL A 30 -15.20 -19.52 -29.15
CA VAL A 30 -13.94 -19.03 -28.57
C VAL A 30 -13.76 -17.59 -29.04
N LEU A 31 -13.80 -16.66 -28.08
CA LEU A 31 -13.55 -15.24 -28.33
C LEU A 31 -12.16 -14.88 -27.80
N LEU A 32 -11.31 -14.40 -28.68
CA LEU A 32 -9.98 -13.90 -28.35
C LEU A 32 -10.02 -12.37 -28.46
N ARG A 33 -9.73 -11.66 -27.37
CA ARG A 33 -9.68 -10.20 -27.32
C ARG A 33 -8.28 -9.76 -26.93
N VAL A 34 -7.67 -8.92 -27.76
CA VAL A 34 -6.36 -8.30 -27.45
C VAL A 34 -6.59 -7.20 -26.42
N LEU A 35 -5.95 -7.30 -25.27
CA LEU A 35 -6.06 -6.32 -24.18
C LEU A 35 -4.84 -5.40 -24.08
N THR A 36 -3.80 -5.63 -24.86
CA THR A 36 -2.52 -4.91 -24.74
C THR A 36 -2.68 -3.40 -24.82
N ALA A 37 -3.52 -2.89 -25.73
CA ALA A 37 -3.72 -1.45 -25.89
C ALA A 37 -4.51 -0.83 -24.72
N GLU A 38 -5.53 -1.51 -24.20
CA GLU A 38 -6.30 -1.06 -23.05
C GLU A 38 -5.46 -1.07 -21.76
N LEU A 39 -4.68 -2.12 -21.54
CA LEU A 39 -3.76 -2.24 -20.39
C LEU A 39 -2.69 -1.16 -20.43
N ARG A 40 -2.03 -0.94 -21.57
CA ARG A 40 -1.03 0.15 -21.71
C ARG A 40 -1.64 1.52 -21.48
N ARG A 41 -2.88 1.77 -21.93
CA ARG A 41 -3.59 3.03 -21.65
C ARG A 41 -3.87 3.19 -20.17
N GLN A 42 -4.32 2.14 -19.48
CA GLN A 42 -4.54 2.16 -18.03
C GLN A 42 -3.23 2.39 -17.25
N GLU A 43 -2.15 1.72 -17.64
CA GLU A 43 -0.82 1.95 -17.06
C GLU A 43 -0.38 3.40 -17.23
N VAL A 44 -0.46 3.95 -18.45
CA VAL A 44 -0.11 5.35 -18.72
C VAL A 44 -0.96 6.33 -17.91
N GLN A 45 -2.26 6.09 -17.74
CA GLN A 45 -3.13 6.94 -16.92
C GLN A 45 -2.75 6.83 -15.44
N THR A 46 -2.44 5.65 -14.96
CA THR A 46 -1.96 5.42 -13.58
C THR A 46 -0.64 6.16 -13.37
N TRP A 47 0.33 6.02 -14.26
CA TRP A 47 1.60 6.75 -14.20
C TRP A 47 1.45 8.27 -14.25
N LYS A 48 0.57 8.79 -15.10
CA LYS A 48 0.26 10.24 -15.11
C LYS A 48 -0.30 10.71 -13.78
N LYS A 49 -1.16 9.92 -13.13
CA LYS A 49 -1.71 10.22 -11.80
C LYS A 49 -0.61 10.22 -10.74
N VAL A 50 0.26 9.21 -10.76
CA VAL A 50 1.44 9.09 -9.87
C VAL A 50 2.37 10.30 -10.01
N ILE A 51 2.79 10.64 -11.25
CA ILE A 51 3.67 11.79 -11.51
C ILE A 51 3.03 13.09 -11.02
N ARG A 52 1.72 13.26 -11.22
CA ARG A 52 1.00 14.47 -10.75
C ARG A 52 1.03 14.57 -9.23
N VAL A 53 0.80 13.47 -8.51
CA VAL A 53 0.83 13.46 -7.04
C VAL A 53 2.24 13.73 -6.52
N ILE A 54 3.26 13.08 -7.10
CA ILE A 54 4.65 13.33 -6.73
C ILE A 54 5.01 14.81 -6.93
N SER A 55 4.67 15.37 -8.09
CA SER A 55 4.94 16.79 -8.38
C SER A 55 4.23 17.72 -7.40
N HIS A 56 3.00 17.37 -7.00
CA HIS A 56 2.23 18.14 -6.03
C HIS A 56 2.88 18.09 -4.64
N GLU A 57 3.27 16.91 -4.15
CA GLU A 57 3.92 16.74 -2.85
C GLU A 57 5.31 17.39 -2.79
N LEU A 58 6.09 17.27 -3.87
CA LEU A 58 7.36 17.98 -4.00
C LEU A 58 7.16 19.50 -3.89
N ASN A 59 6.22 20.07 -4.66
CA ASN A 59 5.96 21.50 -4.63
C ASN A 59 5.42 21.96 -3.27
N ASN A 60 4.54 21.19 -2.63
CA ASN A 60 3.97 21.50 -1.31
C ASN A 60 5.02 21.49 -0.20
N SER A 61 6.11 20.75 -0.37
CA SER A 61 7.21 20.70 0.61
C SER A 61 8.32 21.69 0.28
N LEU A 62 8.76 21.77 -0.98
CA LEU A 62 9.89 22.61 -1.41
C LEU A 62 9.56 24.11 -1.41
N ALA A 63 8.36 24.52 -1.83
CA ALA A 63 8.01 25.93 -1.87
C ALA A 63 7.99 26.60 -0.48
N PRO A 64 7.37 25.99 0.57
CA PRO A 64 7.49 26.50 1.94
C PRO A 64 8.93 26.52 2.47
N ILE A 65 9.74 25.49 2.19
CA ILE A 65 11.15 25.44 2.59
C ILE A 65 11.91 26.63 2.01
N ALA A 66 11.78 26.86 0.70
CA ALA A 66 12.45 27.99 0.03
C ALA A 66 11.98 29.35 0.58
N SER A 67 10.67 29.52 0.78
CA SER A 67 10.10 30.75 1.34
C SER A 67 10.57 31.03 2.77
N LEU A 68 10.58 29.99 3.63
CA LEU A 68 11.05 30.12 5.02
C LEU A 68 12.55 30.35 5.10
N ALA A 69 13.35 29.73 4.24
CA ALA A 69 14.79 29.99 4.16
C ALA A 69 15.08 31.45 3.74
N HIS A 70 14.35 31.97 2.75
CA HIS A 70 14.44 33.38 2.36
C HIS A 70 14.04 34.30 3.51
N SER A 71 12.92 34.04 4.16
CA SER A 71 12.45 34.82 5.33
C SER A 71 13.44 34.76 6.49
N GLY A 72 14.05 33.60 6.74
CA GLY A 72 15.10 33.42 7.76
C GLY A 72 16.33 34.27 7.48
N ALA A 73 16.78 34.34 6.22
CA ALA A 73 17.89 35.19 5.81
C ALA A 73 17.58 36.69 6.01
N GLU A 74 16.32 37.10 5.76
CA GLU A 74 15.86 38.45 6.02
C GLU A 74 15.80 38.80 7.50
N LEU A 75 15.30 37.86 8.36
CA LEU A 75 15.29 38.02 9.81
C LEU A 75 16.71 38.19 10.38
N LEU A 76 17.68 37.42 9.86
CA LEU A 76 19.10 37.56 10.20
C LEU A 76 19.64 38.96 9.86
N ARG A 77 19.38 39.48 8.64
CA ARG A 77 19.82 40.82 8.21
C ARG A 77 19.23 41.91 9.08
N ARG A 78 18.01 41.73 9.60
CA ARG A 78 17.32 42.71 10.45
C ARG A 78 17.61 42.54 11.96
N GLY A 79 18.45 41.57 12.36
CA GLY A 79 18.75 41.30 13.75
C GLY A 79 17.56 40.73 14.55
N GLN A 80 16.54 40.18 13.86
CA GLN A 80 15.32 39.62 14.47
C GLN A 80 15.47 38.13 14.74
N TYR A 81 16.32 37.74 15.65
CA TYR A 81 16.69 36.32 15.90
C TYR A 81 15.56 35.49 16.54
N GLY A 82 14.62 36.11 17.26
CA GLY A 82 13.60 35.40 18.03
C GLY A 82 12.65 34.50 17.22
N ARG A 83 12.51 34.73 15.89
CA ARG A 83 11.67 33.97 14.99
C ARG A 83 12.43 32.89 14.19
N LEU A 84 13.74 32.91 14.23
CA LEU A 84 14.58 31.97 13.49
C LEU A 84 14.37 30.51 13.92
N PRO A 85 14.31 30.17 15.23
CA PRO A 85 14.10 28.79 15.64
C PRO A 85 12.82 28.17 15.07
N THR A 86 11.71 28.95 15.06
CA THR A 86 10.43 28.50 14.51
C THR A 86 10.52 28.27 12.99
N ALA A 87 11.18 29.17 12.27
CA ALA A 87 11.37 29.02 10.81
C ALA A 87 12.22 27.76 10.48
N LEU A 88 13.32 27.58 11.21
CA LEU A 88 14.19 26.39 11.04
C LEU A 88 13.50 25.10 11.40
N ALA A 89 12.76 25.05 12.51
CA ALA A 89 11.99 23.87 12.91
C ALA A 89 10.93 23.50 11.85
N THR A 90 10.27 24.49 11.24
CA THR A 90 9.30 24.24 10.17
C THR A 90 9.98 23.73 8.91
N ILE A 91 11.16 24.25 8.55
CA ILE A 91 11.95 23.76 7.40
C ILE A 91 12.33 22.29 7.66
N GLU A 92 12.83 21.98 8.84
CA GLU A 92 13.23 20.62 9.22
C GLU A 92 12.06 19.64 9.15
N ASP A 93 10.89 20.03 9.68
CA ASP A 93 9.67 19.19 9.63
C ASP A 93 9.24 18.92 8.19
N ARG A 94 9.25 19.95 7.31
CA ARG A 94 8.93 19.78 5.89
C ARG A 94 9.94 18.92 5.14
N ALA A 95 11.22 19.04 5.46
CA ALA A 95 12.27 18.22 4.86
C ALA A 95 12.12 16.75 5.28
N ARG A 96 11.86 16.47 6.56
CA ARG A 96 11.60 15.11 7.05
C ARG A 96 10.34 14.49 6.42
N HIS A 97 9.27 15.28 6.28
CA HIS A 97 8.07 14.83 5.59
C HIS A 97 8.35 14.41 4.16
N LEU A 98 9.08 15.23 3.41
CA LEU A 98 9.46 14.94 2.03
C LEU A 98 10.37 13.71 1.92
N GLU A 99 11.33 13.56 2.83
CA GLU A 99 12.19 12.38 2.89
C GLU A 99 11.38 11.11 3.12
N GLY A 100 10.44 11.13 4.08
CA GLY A 100 9.51 10.03 4.35
C GLY A 100 8.69 9.66 3.11
N PHE A 101 8.10 10.65 2.45
CA PHE A 101 7.33 10.46 1.22
C PHE A 101 8.17 9.80 0.11
N LEU A 102 9.40 10.30 -0.14
CA LEU A 102 10.28 9.73 -1.17
C LEU A 102 10.72 8.30 -0.84
N ARG A 103 10.96 8.00 0.44
CA ARG A 103 11.29 6.65 0.91
C ARG A 103 10.14 5.68 0.68
N ASP A 104 8.92 6.07 1.05
CA ASP A 104 7.72 5.25 0.86
C ASP A 104 7.44 5.03 -0.64
N TYR A 105 7.61 6.08 -1.44
CA TYR A 105 7.48 5.97 -2.89
C TYR A 105 8.53 5.03 -3.51
N ALA A 106 9.79 5.14 -3.11
CA ALA A 106 10.86 4.27 -3.63
C ALA A 106 10.61 2.80 -3.29
N ARG A 107 10.06 2.51 -2.10
CA ARG A 107 9.65 1.16 -1.69
C ARG A 107 8.48 0.64 -2.51
N PHE A 108 7.46 1.47 -2.73
CA PHE A 108 6.31 1.13 -3.55
C PHE A 108 6.70 0.89 -5.02
N ALA A 109 7.50 1.79 -5.61
CA ALA A 109 7.87 1.72 -7.03
C ALA A 109 8.87 0.61 -7.38
N LYS A 110 9.60 0.08 -6.40
CA LYS A 110 10.66 -0.93 -6.58
C LYS A 110 10.43 -2.18 -5.74
N LEU A 111 9.16 -2.57 -5.54
CA LEU A 111 8.88 -3.81 -4.82
C LEU A 111 9.49 -4.99 -5.60
N PRO A 112 10.51 -5.68 -5.06
CA PRO A 112 11.11 -6.83 -5.75
C PRO A 112 10.20 -8.04 -5.67
N ASN A 113 10.44 -9.02 -6.55
CA ASN A 113 9.79 -10.31 -6.42
C ASN A 113 10.07 -10.93 -5.04
N PRO A 114 9.07 -11.50 -4.34
CA PRO A 114 9.25 -12.01 -2.99
C PRO A 114 10.21 -13.21 -2.95
N ARG A 115 11.14 -13.17 -2.02
CA ARG A 115 12.04 -14.28 -1.69
C ARG A 115 11.42 -15.10 -0.58
N ARG A 116 10.63 -16.12 -0.95
CA ARG A 116 9.89 -16.92 0.02
C ARG A 116 10.80 -17.85 0.81
N GLU A 117 10.82 -17.68 2.12
CA GLU A 117 11.54 -18.51 3.08
C GLU A 117 10.62 -18.99 4.20
N PRO A 118 10.99 -20.03 4.95
CA PRO A 118 10.20 -20.50 6.09
C PRO A 118 10.11 -19.41 7.17
N VAL A 119 8.90 -19.02 7.52
CA VAL A 119 8.58 -18.04 8.57
C VAL A 119 7.90 -18.74 9.72
N VAL A 120 8.54 -18.80 10.88
CA VAL A 120 7.95 -19.31 12.12
C VAL A 120 7.18 -18.16 12.77
N TRP A 121 5.86 -18.28 12.84
CA TRP A 121 4.98 -17.18 13.26
C TRP A 121 5.27 -16.67 14.68
N SER A 122 5.55 -17.54 15.65
CA SER A 122 5.86 -17.13 17.03
C SER A 122 7.09 -16.23 17.09
N HIS A 123 8.13 -16.55 16.34
CA HIS A 123 9.35 -15.74 16.25
C HIS A 123 9.09 -14.40 15.54
N PHE A 124 8.41 -14.46 14.41
CA PHE A 124 8.07 -13.27 13.61
C PHE A 124 7.20 -12.27 14.37
N ILE A 125 6.18 -12.74 15.10
CA ILE A 125 5.34 -11.90 15.96
C ILE A 125 6.16 -11.27 17.09
N GLY A 126 7.10 -12.02 17.67
CA GLY A 126 8.01 -11.50 18.68
C GLY A 126 8.85 -10.32 18.17
N GLN A 127 9.34 -10.43 16.92
CA GLN A 127 10.08 -9.34 16.26
C GLN A 127 9.19 -8.12 15.98
N LEU A 128 7.95 -8.32 15.50
CA LEU A 128 7.01 -7.21 15.29
C LEU A 128 6.68 -6.47 16.60
N ARG A 129 6.50 -7.19 17.72
CA ARG A 129 6.23 -6.59 19.04
C ARG A 129 7.37 -5.72 19.57
N SER A 130 8.59 -5.92 19.12
CA SER A 130 9.71 -5.05 19.49
C SER A 130 9.67 -3.68 18.80
N GLN A 131 8.82 -3.52 17.77
CA GLN A 131 8.73 -2.31 16.96
C GLN A 131 7.41 -1.55 17.12
N VAL A 132 6.31 -2.28 17.43
CA VAL A 132 4.97 -1.70 17.57
C VAL A 132 4.15 -2.52 18.56
N ASP A 133 3.38 -1.85 19.41
CA ASP A 133 2.50 -2.49 20.38
C ASP A 133 1.24 -3.01 19.70
N PHE A 134 0.84 -4.24 20.02
CA PHE A 134 -0.44 -4.83 19.62
C PHE A 134 -0.78 -6.03 20.48
N THR A 135 -2.06 -6.37 20.55
CA THR A 135 -2.54 -7.60 21.17
C THR A 135 -2.63 -8.72 20.12
N THR A 136 -2.51 -9.96 20.55
CA THR A 136 -2.73 -11.12 19.65
C THR A 136 -4.07 -11.76 19.98
N GLY A 137 -4.86 -12.04 18.92
CA GLY A 137 -6.09 -12.83 19.05
C GLY A 137 -5.81 -14.32 19.24
N ASP A 138 -6.87 -15.02 19.59
CA ASP A 138 -6.88 -16.45 19.94
C ASP A 138 -6.62 -17.36 18.75
N ALA A 139 -5.62 -17.36 18.03
CA ALA A 139 -5.41 -18.49 17.13
C ALA A 139 -3.99 -18.59 16.56
N GLY A 140 -3.39 -19.74 16.75
CA GLY A 140 -2.52 -20.34 15.76
C GLY A 140 -1.18 -19.65 15.52
N ASN A 141 -0.55 -19.13 16.58
CA ASN A 141 0.83 -18.65 16.49
C ASN A 141 1.83 -19.80 16.21
N ASP A 142 1.36 -21.03 16.17
CA ASP A 142 2.17 -22.21 15.94
C ASP A 142 2.00 -22.67 14.48
N GLY A 143 2.98 -22.32 13.67
CA GLY A 143 2.99 -22.74 12.28
C GLY A 143 4.13 -22.09 11.49
N ILE A 144 4.38 -22.66 10.34
CA ILE A 144 5.39 -22.18 9.39
C ILE A 144 4.67 -21.80 8.09
N ALA A 145 4.95 -20.60 7.60
CA ALA A 145 4.54 -20.14 6.27
C ALA A 145 5.77 -20.01 5.37
N ARG A 146 5.58 -19.97 4.06
CA ARG A 146 6.65 -19.66 3.10
C ARG A 146 6.41 -18.28 2.46
N LEU A 147 6.99 -17.25 3.05
CA LEU A 147 6.76 -15.86 2.71
C LEU A 147 8.09 -15.10 2.71
N ASP A 148 8.11 -13.91 2.11
CA ASP A 148 9.23 -12.97 2.23
C ASP A 148 9.10 -12.22 3.56
N VAL A 149 10.02 -12.50 4.49
CA VAL A 149 10.01 -11.93 5.86
C VAL A 149 10.04 -10.42 5.83
N ALA A 150 10.92 -9.81 5.02
CA ALA A 150 11.09 -8.36 4.98
C ALA A 150 9.85 -7.65 4.39
N GLN A 151 9.27 -8.20 3.33
CA GLN A 151 8.03 -7.67 2.76
C GLN A 151 6.86 -7.84 3.70
N LEU A 152 6.73 -9.01 4.35
CA LEU A 152 5.66 -9.27 5.32
C LEU A 152 5.75 -8.35 6.53
N GLU A 153 6.95 -8.16 7.08
CA GLU A 153 7.22 -7.23 8.18
C GLU A 153 6.79 -5.81 7.80
N GLN A 154 7.23 -5.32 6.65
CA GLN A 154 6.85 -4.01 6.15
C GLN A 154 5.34 -3.86 5.94
N CYS A 155 4.68 -4.89 5.39
CA CYS A 155 3.24 -4.93 5.22
C CYS A 155 2.53 -4.77 6.58
N LEU A 156 2.86 -5.63 7.55
CA LEU A 156 2.19 -5.63 8.85
C LEU A 156 2.51 -4.38 9.67
N LEU A 157 3.72 -3.85 9.63
CA LEU A 157 4.06 -2.57 10.27
C LEU A 157 3.21 -1.42 9.71
N ASN A 158 3.01 -1.37 8.39
CA ASN A 158 2.13 -0.37 7.77
C ASN A 158 0.68 -0.50 8.24
N LEU A 159 0.17 -1.74 8.33
CA LEU A 159 -1.20 -1.99 8.77
C LEU A 159 -1.40 -1.67 10.26
N LEU A 160 -0.47 -2.10 11.12
CA LEU A 160 -0.49 -1.83 12.55
C LEU A 160 -0.38 -0.32 12.84
N LYS A 161 0.53 0.37 12.14
CA LYS A 161 0.64 1.83 12.24
C LYS A 161 -0.67 2.52 11.83
N ASN A 162 -1.30 2.08 10.74
CA ASN A 162 -2.60 2.62 10.33
C ASN A 162 -3.68 2.38 11.39
N ALA A 163 -3.68 1.23 12.04
CA ALA A 163 -4.59 0.89 13.12
C ALA A 163 -4.41 1.81 14.33
N HIS A 164 -3.16 2.09 14.76
CA HIS A 164 -2.89 3.07 15.82
C HIS A 164 -3.32 4.50 15.44
N GLU A 165 -3.09 4.89 14.18
CA GLU A 165 -3.45 6.22 13.69
C GLU A 165 -4.96 6.40 13.41
N SER A 166 -5.78 5.34 13.54
CA SER A 166 -7.23 5.38 13.33
C SER A 166 -8.01 6.05 14.47
N GLY A 167 -7.34 6.37 15.59
CA GLY A 167 -7.94 6.82 16.83
C GLY A 167 -8.35 5.66 17.76
N SER A 168 -7.91 4.44 17.47
CA SER A 168 -8.06 3.28 18.33
C SER A 168 -7.19 3.40 19.58
N ALA A 169 -7.67 2.91 20.73
CA ALA A 169 -6.80 2.73 21.88
C ALA A 169 -5.72 1.67 21.56
N PRO A 170 -4.48 1.82 22.06
CA PRO A 170 -3.39 0.89 21.74
C PRO A 170 -3.71 -0.58 22.05
N GLU A 171 -4.44 -0.85 23.13
CA GLU A 171 -4.88 -2.17 23.56
C GLU A 171 -5.93 -2.80 22.64
N ASP A 172 -6.62 -1.99 21.84
CA ASP A 172 -7.63 -2.43 20.86
C ASP A 172 -7.04 -2.72 19.48
N VAL A 173 -5.75 -2.44 19.28
CA VAL A 173 -5.04 -2.85 18.06
C VAL A 173 -4.63 -4.31 18.20
N GLN A 174 -5.19 -5.14 17.34
CA GLN A 174 -5.04 -6.60 17.42
C GLN A 174 -4.52 -7.20 16.11
N LEU A 175 -3.58 -8.14 16.23
CA LEU A 175 -3.14 -9.01 15.15
C LEU A 175 -3.68 -10.42 15.39
N SER A 176 -4.40 -10.98 14.42
CA SER A 176 -4.92 -12.34 14.47
C SER A 176 -4.40 -13.16 13.30
N LEU A 177 -3.98 -14.39 13.57
CA LEU A 177 -3.50 -15.33 12.57
C LEU A 177 -4.42 -16.55 12.54
N ARG A 178 -4.78 -16.98 11.34
CA ARG A 178 -5.57 -18.18 11.15
C ARG A 178 -5.04 -19.03 10.01
N ARG A 179 -4.74 -20.27 10.30
CA ARG A 179 -4.42 -21.26 9.26
C ARG A 179 -5.67 -21.61 8.45
N MET A 180 -5.52 -21.57 7.13
CA MET A 180 -6.50 -22.04 6.14
C MET A 180 -5.94 -23.27 5.40
N PRO A 181 -6.72 -24.01 4.61
CA PRO A 181 -6.24 -25.25 3.98
C PRO A 181 -4.97 -25.11 3.11
N GLN A 182 -4.78 -23.99 2.45
CA GLN A 182 -3.61 -23.73 1.57
C GLN A 182 -3.13 -22.28 1.68
N ALA A 183 -3.43 -21.62 2.81
CA ALA A 183 -3.10 -20.20 2.99
C ALA A 183 -3.07 -19.84 4.47
N TRP A 184 -2.51 -18.67 4.74
CA TRP A 184 -2.65 -17.99 6.01
C TRP A 184 -3.54 -16.77 5.87
N ARG A 185 -4.48 -16.61 6.79
CA ARG A 185 -5.23 -15.38 6.96
C ARG A 185 -4.64 -14.60 8.13
N ILE A 186 -4.32 -13.35 7.87
CA ILE A 186 -3.74 -12.41 8.82
C ILE A 186 -4.68 -11.22 8.89
N ASP A 187 -5.27 -10.98 10.06
CA ASP A 187 -6.21 -9.89 10.28
C ASP A 187 -5.55 -8.87 11.22
N VAL A 188 -5.48 -7.61 10.80
CA VAL A 188 -5.17 -6.46 11.66
C VAL A 188 -6.48 -5.75 11.95
N LEU A 189 -6.80 -5.63 13.22
CA LEU A 189 -8.08 -5.10 13.70
C LEU A 189 -7.83 -3.87 14.59
N ASP A 190 -8.68 -2.87 14.42
CA ASP A 190 -8.72 -1.69 15.28
C ASP A 190 -10.15 -1.38 15.76
N ARG A 191 -10.28 -0.40 16.66
CA ARG A 191 -11.54 0.16 17.16
C ARG A 191 -11.64 1.67 16.90
N GLY A 192 -10.96 2.16 15.87
CA GLY A 192 -11.02 3.55 15.46
C GLY A 192 -12.32 3.91 14.76
N GLN A 193 -12.29 5.00 14.01
CA GLN A 193 -13.47 5.55 13.32
C GLN A 193 -13.98 4.71 12.13
N GLY A 194 -13.21 3.70 11.68
CA GLY A 194 -13.52 2.96 10.45
C GLY A 194 -13.40 3.82 9.19
N MET A 195 -14.02 3.36 8.11
CA MET A 195 -14.00 4.04 6.81
C MET A 195 -15.42 4.10 6.22
N ASN A 196 -15.84 5.25 5.68
CA ASN A 196 -17.07 5.32 4.91
C ASN A 196 -16.93 4.61 3.56
N GLU A 197 -18.03 4.36 2.84
CA GLU A 197 -18.03 3.63 1.57
C GLU A 197 -17.11 4.24 0.51
N ALA A 198 -17.10 5.57 0.41
CA ALA A 198 -16.24 6.27 -0.56
C ALA A 198 -14.74 6.10 -0.23
N VAL A 199 -14.38 6.07 1.05
CA VAL A 199 -13.01 5.83 1.51
C VAL A 199 -12.65 4.36 1.29
N LEU A 200 -13.51 3.40 1.67
CA LEU A 200 -13.27 1.96 1.47
C LEU A 200 -13.03 1.62 0.00
N ALA A 201 -13.82 2.20 -0.91
CA ALA A 201 -13.69 1.97 -2.35
C ALA A 201 -12.34 2.43 -2.93
N ASN A 202 -11.67 3.37 -2.28
CA ASN A 202 -10.44 3.99 -2.78
C ASN A 202 -9.20 3.75 -1.89
N ALA A 203 -9.37 3.22 -0.68
CA ALA A 203 -8.32 3.12 0.33
C ALA A 203 -7.08 2.33 -0.11
N LEU A 204 -7.24 1.39 -1.05
CA LEU A 204 -6.15 0.60 -1.62
C LEU A 204 -5.52 1.26 -2.87
N LEU A 205 -6.02 2.40 -3.32
CA LEU A 205 -5.41 3.12 -4.44
C LEU A 205 -4.16 3.87 -3.95
N PRO A 206 -3.06 3.84 -4.73
CA PRO A 206 -1.87 4.58 -4.39
C PRO A 206 -2.16 6.08 -4.24
N PHE A 207 -1.53 6.73 -3.26
CA PHE A 207 -1.66 8.16 -2.95
C PHE A 207 -3.05 8.61 -2.50
N TYR A 208 -3.94 7.68 -2.18
CA TYR A 208 -5.22 8.01 -1.58
C TYR A 208 -5.08 8.03 -0.04
N SER A 209 -5.30 9.18 0.56
CA SER A 209 -5.25 9.36 2.02
C SER A 209 -6.26 10.41 2.45
N THR A 210 -6.91 10.16 3.57
CA THR A 210 -7.75 11.14 4.28
C THR A 210 -6.97 11.86 5.39
N LYS A 211 -5.73 11.41 5.66
CA LYS A 211 -4.86 11.97 6.69
C LYS A 211 -4.08 13.17 6.15
N ARG A 212 -3.96 14.24 6.94
CA ARG A 212 -3.26 15.48 6.55
C ARG A 212 -1.79 15.28 6.18
N HIS A 213 -1.12 14.31 6.78
CA HIS A 213 0.30 13.99 6.56
C HIS A 213 0.52 12.55 6.11
N GLY A 214 -0.53 11.89 5.63
CA GLY A 214 -0.43 10.52 5.13
C GLY A 214 -0.01 10.48 3.67
N THR A 215 0.99 9.67 3.33
CA THR A 215 1.48 9.48 1.95
C THR A 215 0.47 8.76 1.06
N GLY A 216 -0.52 8.05 1.66
CA GLY A 216 -1.48 7.23 0.93
C GLY A 216 -0.85 6.00 0.26
N LEU A 217 0.37 5.63 0.65
CA LEU A 217 1.09 4.49 0.07
C LEU A 217 1.04 3.24 0.95
N GLY A 218 0.76 3.36 2.25
CA GLY A 218 0.84 2.23 3.18
C GLY A 218 -0.09 1.07 2.83
N LEU A 219 -1.39 1.33 2.61
CA LEU A 219 -2.37 0.31 2.22
C LEU A 219 -2.15 -0.19 0.79
N ALA A 220 -1.75 0.70 -0.13
CA ALA A 220 -1.42 0.32 -1.49
C ALA A 220 -0.19 -0.63 -1.52
N LEU A 221 0.85 -0.34 -0.74
CA LEU A 221 2.00 -1.22 -0.61
C LEU A 221 1.65 -2.57 0.03
N ALA A 222 0.77 -2.58 1.03
CA ALA A 222 0.26 -3.83 1.62
C ALA A 222 -0.49 -4.68 0.58
N ARG A 223 -1.25 -4.05 -0.32
CA ARG A 223 -1.90 -4.73 -1.44
C ARG A 223 -0.87 -5.32 -2.41
N GLU A 224 0.08 -4.53 -2.87
CA GLU A 224 1.12 -4.98 -3.81
C GLU A 224 1.93 -6.16 -3.23
N ILE A 225 2.27 -6.11 -1.93
CA ILE A 225 2.95 -7.19 -1.23
C ILE A 225 2.07 -8.46 -1.20
N ALA A 226 0.78 -8.33 -0.88
CA ALA A 226 -0.13 -9.46 -0.86
C ALA A 226 -0.27 -10.09 -2.25
N GLU A 227 -0.45 -9.28 -3.30
CA GLU A 227 -0.57 -9.72 -4.69
C GLU A 227 0.73 -10.36 -5.21
N ALA A 228 1.89 -9.81 -4.88
CA ALA A 228 3.19 -10.40 -5.21
C ALA A 228 3.39 -11.78 -4.59
N HIS A 229 2.80 -12.03 -3.42
CA HIS A 229 2.75 -13.35 -2.79
C HIS A 229 1.65 -14.27 -3.37
N GLY A 230 0.91 -13.84 -4.39
CA GLY A 230 -0.23 -14.59 -4.96
C GLY A 230 -1.46 -14.56 -4.04
N GLY A 231 -1.50 -13.64 -3.10
CA GLY A 231 -2.56 -13.47 -2.14
C GLY A 231 -3.50 -12.31 -2.46
N ARG A 232 -4.23 -11.86 -1.45
CA ARG A 232 -5.16 -10.73 -1.56
C ARG A 232 -5.31 -10.00 -0.24
N ILE A 233 -5.75 -8.74 -0.31
CA ILE A 233 -6.12 -7.90 0.83
C ILE A 233 -7.60 -7.53 0.75
N ALA A 234 -8.26 -7.42 1.90
CA ALA A 234 -9.64 -6.94 2.02
C ALA A 234 -9.77 -6.01 3.22
N LEU A 235 -10.66 -5.02 3.12
CA LEU A 235 -10.97 -4.06 4.18
C LEU A 235 -12.45 -4.17 4.53
N LEU A 236 -12.77 -4.30 5.82
CA LEU A 236 -14.13 -4.42 6.32
C LEU A 236 -14.29 -3.57 7.59
N ASN A 237 -15.32 -2.72 7.62
CA ASN A 237 -15.70 -2.08 8.88
C ASN A 237 -16.20 -3.13 9.88
N ARG A 238 -15.88 -2.92 11.14
CA ARG A 238 -16.29 -3.79 12.25
C ARG A 238 -17.59 -3.26 12.85
N GLU A 239 -18.45 -4.17 13.31
CA GLU A 239 -19.59 -3.82 14.15
C GLU A 239 -19.11 -3.14 15.45
N GLY A 240 -19.75 -2.04 15.82
CA GLY A 240 -19.36 -1.22 16.96
C GLY A 240 -18.17 -0.29 16.71
N GLY A 241 -17.72 -0.13 15.47
CA GLY A 241 -16.63 0.75 15.06
C GLY A 241 -15.30 0.05 14.83
N GLY A 242 -14.43 0.71 14.07
CA GLY A 242 -13.12 0.22 13.68
C GLY A 242 -13.08 -0.48 12.34
N LEU A 243 -11.88 -0.89 11.94
CA LEU A 243 -11.59 -1.56 10.68
C LEU A 243 -10.95 -2.93 10.94
N CYS A 244 -11.22 -3.87 10.07
CA CYS A 244 -10.50 -5.11 9.92
C CYS A 244 -9.84 -5.12 8.55
N VAL A 245 -8.51 -5.19 8.52
CA VAL A 245 -7.71 -5.38 7.31
C VAL A 245 -7.27 -6.83 7.27
N SER A 246 -7.77 -7.60 6.30
CA SER A 246 -7.49 -9.03 6.14
C SER A 246 -6.53 -9.27 4.98
N LEU A 247 -5.43 -9.95 5.24
CA LEU A 247 -4.54 -10.53 4.24
C LEU A 247 -4.80 -12.02 4.13
N VAL A 248 -4.86 -12.54 2.92
CA VAL A 248 -4.89 -14.00 2.66
C VAL A 248 -3.70 -14.31 1.77
N LEU A 249 -2.71 -15.01 2.31
CA LEU A 249 -1.45 -15.32 1.64
C LEU A 249 -1.34 -16.84 1.47
N PRO A 250 -1.20 -17.36 0.23
CA PRO A 250 -0.92 -18.78 -0.03
C PRO A 250 0.42 -19.20 0.56
N ASP A 251 0.51 -20.49 0.92
CA ASP A 251 1.77 -21.10 1.35
C ASP A 251 2.79 -21.24 0.24
#